data_63e0d9a600de35b0ef4dd322bab1aeda
#
_entry.id   63e0d9a600de35b0ef4dd322bab1aeda
#
_cell.length_a   1.000
_cell.length_b   1.000
_cell.length_c   1.000
_cell.angle_alpha   90.00
_cell.angle_beta   90.00
_cell.angle_gamma   90.00
#
_symmetry.space_group_name_H-M   'P 1'
#
loop_
_entity.id
_entity.type
_entity.pdbx_description
1 polymer ?
#
loop_
_entity_poly.entity_id
_entity_poly.type
_entity_poly.pdbx_seq_one_letter_code
_entity_poly.pdbx_strand_id
1 'polypeptide(L)'
;MPKKSKPAKRPVKRAVKVVKKTPAKKVMGKPLEKISVDQLLKKAYEPARLAMIYHPFSEGKIEVVPKCCVRDFNDFAIWYTPGVAEPCKAINKNKELSYIHTNRWNTVAVISDGTRVLGLGDIGPEAGMPVMEGKSLLFKYLGGVDSFPLCLGTKDPEKIIETVKILQPSLGGVNLEDISQPKCFYILERLRAECEIPVWHDDQQGTGTIVSAGAINAAKVVGKKPAE
;
A
#
# COMPACT_ATOMS: atom_id res chain seq x y z
N MET A 1 26.67 45.75 39.82
CA MET A 1 25.44 45.47 39.07
C MET A 1 24.83 44.20 39.62
N PRO A 2 23.59 44.22 40.17
CA PRO A 2 22.97 43.06 40.82
C PRO A 2 22.33 42.11 39.79
N LYS A 3 22.54 40.81 40.01
CA LYS A 3 21.93 39.69 39.22
C LYS A 3 20.44 39.63 39.40
N LYS A 4 19.69 39.69 38.30
CA LYS A 4 18.20 39.47 38.30
C LYS A 4 17.89 37.99 38.49
N SER A 5 17.13 37.67 39.53
CA SER A 5 16.57 36.36 39.85
C SER A 5 15.43 36.03 38.89
N LYS A 6 15.43 34.77 38.38
CA LYS A 6 14.30 34.23 37.57
C LYS A 6 13.08 33.93 38.44
N PRO A 7 11.86 34.19 37.95
CA PRO A 7 10.64 33.85 38.71
C PRO A 7 10.39 32.34 38.69
N ALA A 8 9.97 31.82 39.85
CA ALA A 8 9.60 30.42 40.07
C ALA A 8 8.30 30.05 39.33
N LYS A 9 8.33 28.92 38.59
CA LYS A 9 7.16 28.37 37.93
C LYS A 9 6.21 27.76 38.95
N ARG A 10 4.96 28.25 39.01
CA ARG A 10 3.86 27.68 39.81
C ARG A 10 3.44 26.31 39.20
N PRO A 11 3.17 25.28 40.01
CA PRO A 11 2.67 24.01 39.51
C PRO A 11 1.21 24.15 39.08
N VAL A 12 0.92 23.80 37.81
CA VAL A 12 -0.44 23.70 37.28
C VAL A 12 -1.05 22.40 37.78
N LYS A 13 -1.97 22.47 38.71
CA LYS A 13 -2.80 21.33 39.16
C LYS A 13 -3.75 20.95 38.02
N ARG A 14 -3.45 19.85 37.33
CA ARG A 14 -4.28 19.25 36.28
C ARG A 14 -5.45 18.53 36.98
N ALA A 15 -6.67 19.10 36.91
CA ALA A 15 -7.88 18.45 37.40
C ALA A 15 -8.21 17.28 36.48
N VAL A 16 -8.11 16.05 36.99
CA VAL A 16 -8.60 14.85 36.33
C VAL A 16 -10.11 14.84 36.39
N LYS A 17 -10.78 15.16 35.27
CA LYS A 17 -12.23 14.97 35.13
C LYS A 17 -12.53 13.48 35.12
N VAL A 18 -13.14 12.97 36.18
CA VAL A 18 -13.72 11.63 36.20
C VAL A 18 -14.89 11.59 35.22
N VAL A 19 -14.66 10.91 34.07
CA VAL A 19 -15.72 10.67 33.10
C VAL A 19 -16.65 9.61 33.69
N LYS A 20 -17.85 9.99 34.06
CA LYS A 20 -18.92 9.07 34.47
C LYS A 20 -19.24 8.16 33.30
N LYS A 21 -19.00 6.84 33.44
CA LYS A 21 -19.40 5.83 32.44
C LYS A 21 -20.92 5.87 32.30
N THR A 22 -21.40 6.35 31.16
CA THR A 22 -22.80 6.20 30.74
C THR A 22 -23.07 4.71 30.53
N PRO A 23 -24.14 4.12 31.06
CA PRO A 23 -24.43 2.72 30.80
C PRO A 23 -24.69 2.51 29.31
N ALA A 24 -24.01 1.53 28.75
CA ALA A 24 -24.17 1.16 27.33
C ALA A 24 -25.65 0.79 27.09
N LYS A 25 -26.37 1.57 26.27
CA LYS A 25 -27.69 1.18 25.78
C LYS A 25 -27.52 -0.15 25.05
N LYS A 26 -28.23 -1.20 25.54
CA LYS A 26 -28.40 -2.44 24.80
C LYS A 26 -29.01 -2.08 23.43
N VAL A 27 -28.19 -2.06 22.39
CA VAL A 27 -28.68 -2.01 21.02
C VAL A 27 -29.29 -3.38 20.77
N MET A 28 -30.61 -3.47 20.90
CA MET A 28 -31.35 -4.63 20.41
C MET A 28 -31.25 -4.58 18.89
N GLY A 29 -30.30 -5.36 18.35
CA GLY A 29 -30.20 -5.58 16.91
C GLY A 29 -31.54 -6.13 16.39
N LYS A 30 -32.01 -5.61 15.25
CA LYS A 30 -33.11 -6.25 14.53
C LYS A 30 -32.79 -7.74 14.35
N PRO A 31 -33.78 -8.63 14.43
CA PRO A 31 -33.57 -10.05 14.16
C PRO A 31 -32.85 -10.17 12.80
N LEU A 32 -31.76 -10.93 12.77
CA LEU A 32 -31.07 -11.21 11.52
C LEU A 32 -32.06 -11.91 10.59
N GLU A 33 -32.44 -11.27 9.49
CA GLU A 33 -33.21 -11.94 8.43
C GLU A 33 -32.47 -13.21 8.02
N LYS A 34 -33.18 -14.33 8.00
CA LYS A 34 -32.62 -15.60 7.53
C LYS A 34 -32.42 -15.50 6.02
N ILE A 35 -31.21 -15.18 5.62
CA ILE A 35 -30.82 -15.14 4.20
C ILE A 35 -30.69 -16.58 3.73
N SER A 36 -31.38 -16.95 2.62
CA SER A 36 -31.26 -18.29 2.04
C SER A 36 -29.86 -18.52 1.43
N VAL A 37 -29.46 -19.79 1.31
CA VAL A 37 -28.19 -20.16 0.65
C VAL A 37 -28.14 -19.62 -0.77
N ASP A 38 -29.23 -19.68 -1.52
CA ASP A 38 -29.31 -19.15 -2.89
C ASP A 38 -29.10 -17.64 -2.96
N GLN A 39 -29.65 -16.90 -2.00
CA GLN A 39 -29.41 -15.44 -1.89
C GLN A 39 -27.94 -15.13 -1.57
N LEU A 40 -27.31 -15.93 -0.71
CA LEU A 40 -25.87 -15.77 -0.39
C LEU A 40 -24.99 -16.08 -1.61
N LEU A 41 -25.29 -17.17 -2.32
CA LEU A 41 -24.58 -17.54 -3.54
C LEU A 41 -24.74 -16.47 -4.63
N LYS A 42 -25.96 -16.00 -4.88
CA LYS A 42 -26.21 -14.91 -5.84
C LYS A 42 -25.42 -13.66 -5.48
N LYS A 43 -25.40 -13.27 -4.20
CA LYS A 43 -24.65 -12.12 -3.71
C LYS A 43 -23.13 -12.34 -3.85
N ALA A 44 -22.65 -13.56 -3.70
CA ALA A 44 -21.23 -13.88 -3.84
C ALA A 44 -20.76 -13.86 -5.32
N TYR A 45 -21.62 -14.25 -6.27
CA TYR A 45 -21.29 -14.27 -7.70
C TYR A 45 -21.51 -12.92 -8.41
N GLU A 46 -22.32 -12.03 -7.86
CA GLU A 46 -22.64 -10.74 -8.49
C GLU A 46 -21.38 -9.87 -8.75
N PRO A 47 -20.40 -9.75 -7.83
CA PRO A 47 -19.17 -9.01 -8.11
C PRO A 47 -18.39 -9.56 -9.30
N ALA A 48 -18.33 -10.89 -9.48
CA ALA A 48 -17.65 -11.51 -10.61
C ALA A 48 -18.34 -11.19 -11.94
N ARG A 49 -19.68 -11.23 -11.97
CA ARG A 49 -20.45 -10.82 -13.15
C ARG A 49 -20.25 -9.35 -13.50
N LEU A 50 -20.27 -8.47 -12.51
CA LEU A 50 -20.08 -7.03 -12.72
C LEU A 50 -18.63 -6.73 -13.14
N ALA A 51 -17.64 -7.44 -12.64
CA ALA A 51 -16.24 -7.28 -13.04
C ALA A 51 -16.06 -7.50 -14.55
N MET A 52 -16.72 -8.50 -15.14
CA MET A 52 -16.66 -8.77 -16.58
C MET A 52 -17.32 -7.67 -17.44
N ILE A 53 -18.10 -6.78 -16.85
CA ILE A 53 -18.69 -5.62 -17.51
C ILE A 53 -17.81 -4.38 -17.30
N TYR A 54 -17.40 -4.12 -16.05
CA TYR A 54 -16.73 -2.86 -15.72
C TYR A 54 -15.26 -2.82 -16.10
N HIS A 55 -14.54 -3.96 -16.10
CA HIS A 55 -13.14 -3.96 -16.51
C HIS A 55 -12.95 -3.54 -17.97
N PRO A 56 -13.68 -4.12 -18.95
CA PRO A 56 -13.61 -3.65 -20.34
C PRO A 56 -14.13 -2.23 -20.53
N PHE A 57 -15.16 -1.82 -19.77
CA PHE A 57 -15.71 -0.48 -19.85
C PHE A 57 -14.70 0.59 -19.40
N SER A 58 -13.93 0.31 -18.36
CA SER A 58 -12.93 1.25 -17.81
C SER A 58 -11.55 1.13 -18.48
N GLU A 59 -11.33 0.07 -19.29
CA GLU A 59 -10.04 -0.20 -19.95
C GLU A 59 -8.85 -0.22 -18.96
N GLY A 60 -9.09 -0.70 -17.73
CA GLY A 60 -8.14 -0.70 -16.62
C GLY A 60 -8.68 0.04 -15.40
N LYS A 61 -7.86 0.14 -14.34
CA LYS A 61 -8.27 0.72 -13.05
C LYS A 61 -7.44 1.94 -12.64
N ILE A 62 -6.35 2.20 -13.33
CA ILE A 62 -5.41 3.27 -13.04
C ILE A 62 -5.03 4.01 -14.30
N GLU A 63 -4.74 5.28 -14.14
CA GLU A 63 -4.21 6.14 -15.20
C GLU A 63 -3.11 7.05 -14.64
N VAL A 64 -2.29 7.61 -15.50
CA VAL A 64 -1.26 8.59 -15.14
C VAL A 64 -1.74 9.97 -15.56
N VAL A 65 -1.85 10.86 -14.58
CA VAL A 65 -2.25 12.26 -14.80
C VAL A 65 -1.17 13.21 -14.29
N PRO A 66 -0.93 14.36 -14.97
CA PRO A 66 0.02 15.35 -14.49
C PRO A 66 -0.47 15.99 -13.18
N LYS A 67 0.46 16.23 -12.24
CA LYS A 67 0.20 16.98 -11.01
C LYS A 67 0.36 18.49 -11.18
N CYS A 68 1.20 18.90 -12.12
CA CYS A 68 1.44 20.31 -12.40
C CYS A 68 0.33 20.90 -13.28
N CYS A 69 0.04 22.18 -13.04
CA CYS A 69 -0.86 22.93 -13.92
C CYS A 69 -0.05 23.46 -15.11
N VAL A 70 -0.50 23.12 -16.31
CA VAL A 70 -0.01 23.70 -17.58
C VAL A 70 -1.09 24.58 -18.14
N ARG A 71 -0.89 25.90 -18.13
CA ARG A 71 -1.86 26.91 -18.59
C ARG A 71 -1.68 27.25 -20.05
N ASP A 72 -0.42 27.31 -20.47
CA ASP A 72 -0.04 27.60 -21.85
C ASP A 72 1.33 26.98 -22.18
N PHE A 73 1.78 27.19 -23.41
CA PHE A 73 3.05 26.62 -23.91
C PHE A 73 4.30 27.11 -23.12
N ASN A 74 4.24 28.29 -22.51
CA ASN A 74 5.39 28.84 -21.77
C ASN A 74 5.65 28.04 -20.47
N ASP A 75 4.62 27.44 -19.88
CA ASP A 75 4.77 26.63 -18.69
C ASP A 75 5.69 25.41 -18.91
N PHE A 76 5.80 24.90 -20.14
CA PHE A 76 6.76 23.85 -20.47
C PHE A 76 8.22 24.30 -20.35
N ALA A 77 8.51 25.60 -20.43
CA ALA A 77 9.86 26.08 -20.15
C ALA A 77 10.26 25.91 -18.67
N ILE A 78 9.28 25.87 -17.76
CA ILE A 78 9.47 25.62 -16.33
C ILE A 78 9.53 24.10 -16.06
N TRP A 79 8.52 23.36 -16.57
CA TRP A 79 8.30 21.95 -16.25
C TRP A 79 9.18 20.99 -17.07
N TYR A 80 9.70 21.46 -18.20
CA TYR A 80 10.55 20.69 -19.10
C TYR A 80 11.81 21.51 -19.44
N THR A 81 12.07 21.82 -20.69
CA THR A 81 13.27 22.48 -21.15
C THR A 81 13.08 23.99 -21.30
N PRO A 82 13.95 24.86 -20.73
CA PRO A 82 15.22 24.57 -20.05
C PRO A 82 15.15 24.43 -18.52
N GLY A 83 14.06 24.80 -17.87
CA GLY A 83 13.95 24.93 -16.41
C GLY A 83 14.25 23.66 -15.63
N VAL A 84 13.88 22.48 -16.15
CA VAL A 84 14.11 21.17 -15.54
C VAL A 84 15.60 20.86 -15.29
N ALA A 85 16.52 21.56 -15.94
CA ALA A 85 17.95 21.40 -15.71
C ALA A 85 18.38 21.76 -14.27
N GLU A 86 17.69 22.68 -13.61
CA GLU A 86 18.07 23.11 -12.25
C GLU A 86 17.76 22.03 -11.20
N PRO A 87 16.57 21.43 -11.11
CA PRO A 87 16.35 20.29 -10.24
C PRO A 87 17.27 19.10 -10.57
N CYS A 88 17.60 18.84 -11.85
CA CYS A 88 18.57 17.81 -12.23
C CYS A 88 19.94 18.07 -11.62
N LYS A 89 20.47 19.31 -11.71
CA LYS A 89 21.75 19.70 -11.09
C LYS A 89 21.71 19.55 -9.57
N ALA A 90 20.59 19.91 -8.93
CA ALA A 90 20.43 19.79 -7.49
C ALA A 90 20.46 18.31 -7.06
N ILE A 91 19.71 17.43 -7.73
CA ILE A 91 19.68 15.98 -7.47
C ILE A 91 21.05 15.35 -7.72
N ASN A 92 21.77 15.77 -8.76
CA ASN A 92 23.13 15.27 -9.04
C ASN A 92 24.11 15.56 -7.92
N LYS A 93 23.94 16.68 -7.21
CA LYS A 93 24.76 17.05 -6.03
C LYS A 93 24.31 16.31 -4.77
N ASN A 94 23.04 16.07 -4.62
CA ASN A 94 22.47 15.36 -3.49
C ASN A 94 21.26 14.51 -3.94
N LYS A 95 21.44 13.20 -4.00
CA LYS A 95 20.43 12.23 -4.48
C LYS A 95 19.13 12.25 -3.67
N GLU A 96 19.18 12.59 -2.38
CA GLU A 96 18.00 12.69 -1.52
C GLU A 96 16.98 13.73 -2.03
N LEU A 97 17.45 14.74 -2.76
CA LEU A 97 16.57 15.73 -3.38
C LEU A 97 15.65 15.13 -4.46
N SER A 98 15.92 13.92 -4.92
CA SER A 98 14.99 13.20 -5.81
C SER A 98 13.63 12.97 -5.16
N TYR A 99 13.58 12.77 -3.85
CA TYR A 99 12.33 12.65 -3.08
C TYR A 99 11.57 13.98 -2.94
N ILE A 100 12.22 15.10 -3.18
CA ILE A 100 11.60 16.43 -3.11
C ILE A 100 11.19 16.92 -4.50
N HIS A 101 12.05 16.73 -5.50
CA HIS A 101 11.86 17.30 -6.83
C HIS A 101 11.17 16.37 -7.82
N THR A 102 10.90 15.11 -7.46
CA THR A 102 10.22 14.14 -8.33
C THR A 102 9.11 13.41 -7.58
N ASN A 103 8.28 12.66 -8.30
CA ASN A 103 7.24 11.83 -7.69
C ASN A 103 7.80 10.57 -7.01
N ARG A 104 9.11 10.37 -6.98
CA ARG A 104 9.76 9.22 -6.35
C ARG A 104 9.28 9.01 -4.91
N TRP A 105 9.12 10.07 -4.14
CA TRP A 105 8.69 10.03 -2.72
C TRP A 105 7.34 9.32 -2.52
N ASN A 106 6.46 9.34 -3.50
CA ASN A 106 5.09 8.82 -3.42
C ASN A 106 4.83 7.66 -4.40
N THR A 107 5.86 7.10 -5.03
CA THR A 107 5.71 6.09 -6.08
C THR A 107 6.08 4.70 -5.56
N VAL A 108 5.13 3.75 -5.62
CA VAL A 108 5.32 2.35 -5.26
C VAL A 108 5.04 1.47 -6.47
N ALA A 109 5.95 0.54 -6.77
CA ALA A 109 5.69 -0.51 -7.76
C ALA A 109 5.05 -1.73 -7.09
N VAL A 110 3.99 -2.26 -7.68
CA VAL A 110 3.43 -3.58 -7.36
C VAL A 110 4.05 -4.59 -8.32
N ILE A 111 4.94 -5.45 -7.82
CA ILE A 111 5.72 -6.38 -8.62
C ILE A 111 5.23 -7.81 -8.41
N SER A 112 4.92 -8.48 -9.51
CA SER A 112 4.44 -9.86 -9.54
C SER A 112 5.05 -10.61 -10.72
N ASP A 113 5.13 -11.94 -10.59
CA ASP A 113 5.40 -12.83 -11.71
C ASP A 113 4.19 -13.72 -12.07
N GLY A 114 3.07 -13.50 -11.42
CA GLY A 114 1.81 -14.19 -11.66
C GLY A 114 1.80 -15.68 -11.30
N THR A 115 2.74 -16.13 -10.42
CA THR A 115 2.87 -17.56 -10.09
C THR A 115 1.97 -18.05 -8.95
N ARG A 116 1.27 -17.12 -8.24
CA ARG A 116 0.37 -17.48 -7.12
C ARG A 116 -0.79 -16.49 -6.99
N VAL A 117 -1.56 -16.32 -8.06
CA VAL A 117 -2.64 -15.32 -8.15
C VAL A 117 -3.91 -15.85 -7.48
N LEU A 118 -4.31 -15.26 -6.36
CA LEU A 118 -5.52 -15.61 -5.60
C LEU A 118 -5.62 -17.13 -5.37
N GLY A 119 -6.80 -17.71 -5.64
CA GLY A 119 -7.05 -19.15 -5.67
C GLY A 119 -6.80 -19.84 -7.02
N LEU A 120 -6.32 -19.07 -8.03
CA LEU A 120 -6.14 -19.57 -9.40
C LEU A 120 -4.76 -20.22 -9.62
N GLY A 121 -3.78 -19.92 -8.76
CA GLY A 121 -2.42 -20.47 -8.87
C GLY A 121 -1.55 -19.73 -9.89
N ASP A 122 -0.75 -20.49 -10.64
CA ASP A 122 0.16 -19.97 -11.67
C ASP A 122 -0.57 -19.72 -12.97
N ILE A 123 -1.02 -18.49 -13.18
CA ILE A 123 -1.75 -18.08 -14.39
C ILE A 123 -0.94 -17.13 -15.28
N GLY A 124 0.29 -16.80 -14.87
CA GLY A 124 1.19 -15.94 -15.61
C GLY A 124 0.99 -14.42 -15.37
N PRO A 125 1.95 -13.62 -15.82
CA PRO A 125 2.00 -12.20 -15.52
C PRO A 125 0.85 -11.40 -16.15
N GLU A 126 0.48 -11.68 -17.40
CA GLU A 126 -0.59 -10.96 -18.09
C GLU A 126 -1.96 -11.21 -17.44
N ALA A 127 -2.25 -12.46 -17.10
CA ALA A 127 -3.51 -12.83 -16.45
C ALA A 127 -3.56 -12.34 -14.99
N GLY A 128 -2.41 -12.11 -14.35
CA GLY A 128 -2.30 -11.49 -13.03
C GLY A 128 -2.51 -9.98 -13.01
N MET A 129 -2.34 -9.30 -14.17
CA MET A 129 -2.40 -7.83 -14.26
C MET A 129 -3.67 -7.21 -13.64
N PRO A 130 -4.89 -7.74 -13.85
CA PRO A 130 -6.09 -7.16 -13.23
C PRO A 130 -6.04 -7.13 -11.70
N VAL A 131 -5.39 -8.11 -11.06
CA VAL A 131 -5.21 -8.14 -9.59
C VAL A 131 -4.19 -7.09 -9.16
N MET A 132 -3.07 -6.96 -9.89
CA MET A 132 -2.01 -5.98 -9.61
C MET A 132 -2.50 -4.54 -9.78
N GLU A 133 -3.32 -4.26 -10.79
CA GLU A 133 -4.04 -2.98 -10.90
C GLU A 133 -5.01 -2.76 -9.73
N GLY A 134 -5.69 -3.81 -9.28
CA GLY A 134 -6.52 -3.74 -8.09
C GLY A 134 -5.73 -3.36 -6.84
N LYS A 135 -4.54 -3.93 -6.65
CA LYS A 135 -3.62 -3.55 -5.57
C LYS A 135 -3.19 -2.09 -5.70
N SER A 136 -2.82 -1.64 -6.89
CA SER A 136 -2.46 -0.25 -7.16
C SER A 136 -3.62 0.72 -6.89
N LEU A 137 -4.86 0.33 -7.22
CA LEU A 137 -6.06 1.09 -6.87
C LEU A 137 -6.22 1.24 -5.35
N LEU A 138 -5.96 0.18 -4.56
CA LEU A 138 -6.01 0.26 -3.10
C LEU A 138 -4.95 1.19 -2.54
N PHE A 139 -3.70 1.14 -3.04
CA PHE A 139 -2.65 2.09 -2.67
C PHE A 139 -3.10 3.53 -2.91
N LYS A 140 -3.69 3.82 -4.06
CA LYS A 140 -4.15 5.16 -4.39
C LYS A 140 -5.34 5.60 -3.58
N TYR A 141 -6.38 4.77 -3.52
CA TYR A 141 -7.66 5.15 -2.92
C TYR A 141 -7.60 5.23 -1.39
N LEU A 142 -6.88 4.31 -0.74
CA LEU A 142 -6.80 4.23 0.71
C LEU A 142 -5.58 4.98 1.28
N GLY A 143 -4.46 4.98 0.55
CA GLY A 143 -3.19 5.53 1.04
C GLY A 143 -2.76 6.83 0.37
N GLY A 144 -3.40 7.26 -0.72
CA GLY A 144 -2.96 8.42 -1.51
C GLY A 144 -1.64 8.19 -2.26
N VAL A 145 -1.13 6.96 -2.25
CA VAL A 145 0.14 6.58 -2.87
C VAL A 145 -0.06 6.30 -4.35
N ASP A 146 0.80 6.88 -5.18
CA ASP A 146 0.84 6.59 -6.62
C ASP A 146 1.47 5.22 -6.81
N SER A 147 0.73 4.31 -7.39
CA SER A 147 1.19 2.94 -7.59
C SER A 147 0.84 2.42 -8.98
N PHE A 148 1.72 1.61 -9.53
CA PHE A 148 1.47 0.94 -10.80
C PHE A 148 2.02 -0.49 -10.79
N PRO A 149 1.36 -1.42 -11.52
CA PRO A 149 1.78 -2.79 -11.58
C PRO A 149 2.95 -2.99 -12.53
N LEU A 150 3.86 -3.89 -12.16
CA LEU A 150 4.93 -4.41 -12.98
C LEU A 150 4.89 -5.93 -12.96
N CYS A 151 4.17 -6.52 -13.90
CA CYS A 151 4.11 -7.97 -14.05
C CYS A 151 5.30 -8.45 -14.89
N LEU A 152 6.16 -9.26 -14.30
CA LEU A 152 7.43 -9.66 -14.89
C LEU A 152 7.30 -10.98 -15.67
N GLY A 153 7.76 -11.00 -16.91
CA GLY A 153 7.81 -12.20 -17.77
C GLY A 153 8.93 -13.19 -17.38
N THR A 154 9.16 -13.36 -16.07
CA THR A 154 10.18 -14.29 -15.56
C THR A 154 9.73 -14.90 -14.23
N LYS A 155 10.08 -16.17 -14.01
CA LYS A 155 9.88 -16.89 -12.72
C LYS A 155 11.19 -17.07 -11.96
N ASP A 156 12.30 -16.61 -12.52
CA ASP A 156 13.62 -16.67 -11.93
C ASP A 156 13.76 -15.64 -10.81
N PRO A 157 14.01 -16.06 -9.56
CA PRO A 157 14.11 -15.17 -8.41
C PRO A 157 15.27 -14.15 -8.56
N GLU A 158 16.40 -14.53 -9.16
CA GLU A 158 17.53 -13.62 -9.31
C GLU A 158 17.21 -12.50 -10.29
N LYS A 159 16.51 -12.81 -11.39
CA LYS A 159 16.07 -11.79 -12.35
C LYS A 159 15.03 -10.83 -11.74
N ILE A 160 14.15 -11.34 -10.88
CA ILE A 160 13.19 -10.49 -10.14
C ILE A 160 13.95 -9.54 -9.21
N ILE A 161 14.91 -10.06 -8.44
CA ILE A 161 15.75 -9.26 -7.53
C ILE A 161 16.52 -8.20 -8.29
N GLU A 162 17.19 -8.59 -9.38
CA GLU A 162 17.95 -7.67 -10.22
C GLU A 162 17.06 -6.56 -10.80
N THR A 163 15.88 -6.93 -11.31
CA THR A 163 14.91 -5.96 -11.85
C THR A 163 14.50 -4.93 -10.81
N VAL A 164 14.17 -5.36 -9.60
CA VAL A 164 13.80 -4.45 -8.50
C VAL A 164 14.94 -3.50 -8.17
N LYS A 165 16.17 -4.01 -8.10
CA LYS A 165 17.36 -3.18 -7.80
C LYS A 165 17.64 -2.16 -8.89
N ILE A 166 17.45 -2.51 -10.16
CA ILE A 166 17.60 -1.60 -11.29
C ILE A 166 16.53 -0.50 -11.26
N LEU A 167 15.30 -0.82 -10.89
CA LEU A 167 14.17 0.13 -10.81
C LEU A 167 14.19 1.02 -9.58
N GLN A 168 14.93 0.65 -8.52
CA GLN A 168 14.98 1.36 -7.24
C GLN A 168 15.16 2.88 -7.35
N PRO A 169 16.00 3.44 -8.24
CA PRO A 169 16.18 4.88 -8.34
C PRO A 169 14.90 5.66 -8.69
N SER A 170 13.91 5.00 -9.27
CA SER A 170 12.63 5.62 -9.67
C SER A 170 11.52 5.44 -8.64
N LEU A 171 11.76 4.68 -7.58
CA LEU A 171 10.73 4.23 -6.64
C LEU A 171 10.97 4.75 -5.22
N GLY A 172 9.89 5.01 -4.50
CA GLY A 172 9.87 5.24 -3.05
C GLY A 172 9.68 3.95 -2.26
N GLY A 173 9.18 2.89 -2.90
CA GLY A 173 8.99 1.58 -2.28
C GLY A 173 8.53 0.51 -3.28
N VAL A 174 8.52 -0.73 -2.83
CA VAL A 174 8.08 -1.89 -3.62
C VAL A 174 7.14 -2.76 -2.80
N ASN A 175 6.04 -3.16 -3.41
CA ASN A 175 5.17 -4.23 -2.94
C ASN A 175 5.31 -5.43 -3.85
N LEU A 176 5.79 -6.54 -3.31
CA LEU A 176 5.76 -7.84 -3.98
C LEU A 176 4.38 -8.46 -3.77
N GLU A 177 3.79 -9.02 -4.83
CA GLU A 177 2.44 -9.56 -4.81
C GLU A 177 2.35 -10.85 -5.62
N ASP A 178 1.61 -11.83 -5.14
CA ASP A 178 1.26 -13.05 -5.86
C ASP A 178 2.46 -13.84 -6.42
N ILE A 179 3.60 -13.82 -5.72
CA ILE A 179 4.78 -14.62 -6.02
C ILE A 179 4.74 -15.91 -5.22
N SER A 180 4.87 -17.06 -5.88
CA SER A 180 4.76 -18.36 -5.24
C SER A 180 5.86 -18.65 -4.21
N GLN A 181 5.48 -19.38 -3.18
CA GLN A 181 6.46 -19.95 -2.24
C GLN A 181 7.21 -21.13 -2.89
N PRO A 182 8.45 -21.47 -2.46
CA PRO A 182 9.20 -20.79 -1.40
C PRO A 182 10.01 -19.57 -1.86
N LYS A 183 10.07 -19.30 -3.20
CA LYS A 183 10.93 -18.26 -3.75
C LYS A 183 10.59 -16.85 -3.26
N CYS A 184 9.31 -16.57 -2.92
CA CYS A 184 8.88 -15.28 -2.40
C CYS A 184 9.61 -14.91 -1.11
N PHE A 185 9.93 -15.87 -0.24
CA PHE A 185 10.68 -15.64 1.00
C PHE A 185 12.10 -15.20 0.68
N TYR A 186 12.77 -15.94 -0.19
CA TYR A 186 14.12 -15.65 -0.63
C TYR A 186 14.22 -14.26 -1.29
N ILE A 187 13.30 -13.95 -2.20
CA ILE A 187 13.26 -12.66 -2.88
C ILE A 187 13.09 -11.52 -1.87
N LEU A 188 12.14 -11.65 -0.93
CA LEU A 188 11.90 -10.62 0.08
C LEU A 188 13.11 -10.38 0.98
N GLU A 189 13.73 -11.43 1.50
CA GLU A 189 14.91 -11.34 2.37
C GLU A 189 16.07 -10.64 1.67
N ARG A 190 16.37 -11.06 0.42
CA ARG A 190 17.43 -10.46 -0.38
C ARG A 190 17.17 -8.99 -0.66
N LEU A 191 15.97 -8.64 -1.12
CA LEU A 191 15.63 -7.25 -1.44
C LEU A 191 15.62 -6.35 -0.21
N ARG A 192 15.17 -6.83 0.94
CA ARG A 192 15.23 -6.05 2.19
C ARG A 192 16.65 -5.80 2.69
N ALA A 193 17.58 -6.70 2.39
CA ALA A 193 18.99 -6.53 2.72
C ALA A 193 19.76 -5.67 1.72
N GLU A 194 19.34 -5.66 0.45
CA GLU A 194 20.11 -5.08 -0.65
C GLU A 194 19.54 -3.77 -1.20
N CYS A 195 18.27 -3.45 -0.91
CA CYS A 195 17.64 -2.20 -1.35
C CYS A 195 17.68 -1.11 -0.26
N GLU A 196 17.82 0.13 -0.67
CA GLU A 196 17.76 1.32 0.19
C GLU A 196 16.33 1.82 0.42
N ILE A 197 15.35 1.29 -0.33
CA ILE A 197 13.93 1.62 -0.23
C ILE A 197 13.16 0.50 0.47
N PRO A 198 12.00 0.78 1.10
CA PRO A 198 11.15 -0.24 1.69
C PRO A 198 10.71 -1.29 0.67
N VAL A 199 10.85 -2.57 1.02
CA VAL A 199 10.30 -3.69 0.27
C VAL A 199 9.35 -4.48 1.16
N TRP A 200 8.14 -4.68 0.69
CA TRP A 200 7.04 -5.36 1.36
C TRP A 200 6.55 -6.52 0.50
N HIS A 201 6.12 -7.61 1.11
CA HIS A 201 5.42 -8.70 0.44
C HIS A 201 4.07 -8.90 1.11
N ASP A 202 2.98 -8.56 0.42
CA ASP A 202 1.65 -8.48 1.03
C ASP A 202 1.12 -9.85 1.48
N ASP A 203 1.24 -10.88 0.65
CA ASP A 203 0.78 -12.23 0.99
C ASP A 203 1.42 -12.78 2.26
N GLN A 204 2.68 -12.41 2.51
CA GLN A 204 3.40 -12.80 3.71
C GLN A 204 3.07 -11.91 4.90
N GLN A 205 3.34 -10.62 4.76
CA GLN A 205 3.38 -9.66 5.87
C GLN A 205 2.00 -9.08 6.13
N GLY A 206 1.25 -8.72 5.09
CA GLY A 206 -0.12 -8.21 5.20
C GLY A 206 -1.07 -9.29 5.68
N THR A 207 -1.12 -10.42 5.00
CA THR A 207 -1.95 -11.57 5.38
C THR A 207 -1.57 -12.09 6.76
N GLY A 208 -0.27 -12.23 7.06
CA GLY A 208 0.20 -12.66 8.37
C GLY A 208 -0.26 -11.73 9.51
N THR A 209 -0.23 -10.42 9.28
CA THR A 209 -0.72 -9.41 10.24
C THR A 209 -2.21 -9.56 10.51
N ILE A 210 -3.02 -9.67 9.47
CA ILE A 210 -4.49 -9.80 9.59
C ILE A 210 -4.87 -11.12 10.26
N VAL A 211 -4.23 -12.24 9.88
CA VAL A 211 -4.47 -13.55 10.50
C VAL A 211 -4.10 -13.53 11.98
N SER A 212 -2.95 -12.94 12.34
CA SER A 212 -2.53 -12.79 13.73
C SER A 212 -3.51 -11.95 14.54
N ALA A 213 -3.96 -10.82 13.99
CA ALA A 213 -4.98 -9.98 14.63
C ALA A 213 -6.31 -10.72 14.83
N GLY A 214 -6.73 -11.50 13.82
CA GLY A 214 -7.91 -12.35 13.89
C GLY A 214 -7.79 -13.42 14.97
N ALA A 215 -6.67 -14.13 15.04
CA ALA A 215 -6.42 -15.17 16.04
C ALA A 215 -6.42 -14.61 17.46
N ILE A 216 -5.75 -13.46 17.70
CA ILE A 216 -5.74 -12.79 19.00
C ILE A 216 -7.15 -12.42 19.46
N ASN A 217 -7.98 -11.88 18.55
CA ASN A 217 -9.35 -11.50 18.88
C ASN A 217 -10.25 -12.73 19.07
N ALA A 218 -10.09 -13.79 18.28
CA ALA A 218 -10.81 -15.03 18.45
C ALA A 218 -10.50 -15.65 19.84
N ALA A 219 -9.24 -15.69 20.24
CA ALA A 219 -8.85 -16.17 21.58
C ALA A 219 -9.53 -15.37 22.71
N LYS A 220 -9.60 -14.03 22.57
CA LYS A 220 -10.33 -13.17 23.53
C LYS A 220 -11.82 -13.51 23.61
N VAL A 221 -12.46 -13.76 22.46
CA VAL A 221 -13.90 -14.08 22.39
C VAL A 221 -14.22 -15.41 23.11
N VAL A 222 -13.35 -16.39 22.97
CA VAL A 222 -13.52 -17.72 23.61
C VAL A 222 -12.88 -17.82 24.99
N GLY A 223 -12.32 -16.72 25.53
CA GLY A 223 -11.71 -16.66 26.85
C GLY A 223 -10.39 -17.42 27.01
N LYS A 224 -9.69 -17.72 25.89
CA LYS A 224 -8.39 -18.38 25.89
C LYS A 224 -7.25 -17.38 25.80
N LYS A 225 -6.09 -17.77 26.34
CA LYS A 225 -4.83 -17.06 26.10
C LYS A 225 -4.16 -17.58 24.82
N PRO A 226 -3.36 -16.75 24.12
CA PRO A 226 -2.69 -17.17 22.88
C PRO A 226 -1.77 -18.39 23.02
N ALA A 227 -1.32 -18.70 24.24
CA ALA A 227 -0.46 -19.86 24.55
C ALA A 227 -1.25 -21.15 24.87
N GLU A 228 -2.57 -21.08 24.94
CA GLU A 228 -3.50 -22.20 25.17
C GLU A 228 -4.14 -22.65 23.85
#